data_904de2b2267485b5c119cfd642e4a453
#
_entry.id   904de2b2267485b5c119cfd642e4a453
#
_cell.length_a   1.000
_cell.length_b   1.000
_cell.length_c   1.000
_cell.angle_alpha   90.00
_cell.angle_beta   90.00
_cell.angle_gamma   90.00
#
_symmetry.space_group_name_H-M   'P 1'
#
loop_
_entity.id
_entity.type
_entity.pdbx_description
1 polymer ?
#
loop_
_entity_poly.entity_id
_entity_poly.type
_entity_poly.pdbx_seq_one_letter_code
_entity_poly.pdbx_strand_id
1 'polypeptide(L)'
;MTKVLQIVPSLNSINGGVERGTLDVAKELIEKGFESEIISSGGMMAEKYKYKGVNHNEIDINKKGFINFLMVRRKFEKMLNKIKPDIVHIRSRWPAFCFNQIVKKKKIPLVTTYHGTYSGNDYFFKKNYNRVMTSGDKIITISSFIDNHVRHYFPEVKNKLCQIDRGIDLNYFDINAVTQTRKEIFLNSFSISEKTHIILLPARISMWKGHFVAVDAAKELKEKHPELNFIFLFVGGNNKIKFFERLKKRIKKNRVEENIIFAGNISDMPAIYSIADVVLSTSIEPEAFGRISAEGCSMCKPVISSNHGGSKDIIENEKTGWLVEPGNPVKLSEKIIEVIKMPESKKDKIGKSARIRVKKKFSLDLMLSKTINLYEELVARRENINY
;
A
#
# COMPACT_ATOMS: atom_id res chain seq x y z
N MET A 1 -25.73 4.83 -18.63
CA MET A 1 -24.55 4.14 -18.07
C MET A 1 -23.80 5.14 -17.21
N THR A 2 -23.57 4.82 -15.95
CA THR A 2 -22.89 5.72 -15.00
C THR A 2 -21.42 5.88 -15.35
N LYS A 3 -20.94 7.11 -15.41
CA LYS A 3 -19.58 7.47 -15.77
C LYS A 3 -18.77 7.95 -14.56
N VAL A 4 -17.68 7.26 -14.23
CA VAL A 4 -16.81 7.60 -13.10
C VAL A 4 -15.46 8.11 -13.60
N LEU A 5 -15.09 9.31 -13.15
CA LEU A 5 -13.80 9.92 -13.44
C LEU A 5 -12.87 9.83 -12.22
N GLN A 6 -11.80 9.07 -12.32
CA GLN A 6 -10.75 9.01 -11.30
C GLN A 6 -9.58 9.95 -11.64
N ILE A 7 -9.02 10.64 -10.64
CA ILE A 7 -7.92 11.59 -10.83
C ILE A 7 -6.74 11.24 -9.92
N VAL A 8 -5.58 11.01 -10.54
CA VAL A 8 -4.31 10.70 -9.87
C VAL A 8 -3.16 11.52 -10.45
N PRO A 9 -2.06 11.75 -9.73
CA PRO A 9 -0.93 12.53 -10.24
C PRO A 9 -0.28 11.89 -11.47
N SER A 10 -0.01 10.59 -11.43
CA SER A 10 0.63 9.83 -12.52
C SER A 10 0.28 8.34 -12.43
N LEU A 11 0.59 7.61 -13.51
CA LEU A 11 0.47 6.15 -13.60
C LEU A 11 1.83 5.50 -13.93
N ASN A 12 2.91 6.06 -13.40
CA ASN A 12 4.28 5.59 -13.67
C ASN A 12 4.72 4.40 -12.81
N SER A 13 4.15 4.23 -11.62
CA SER A 13 4.62 3.25 -10.65
C SER A 13 3.73 2.01 -10.61
N ILE A 14 4.27 0.87 -11.03
CA ILE A 14 3.60 -0.44 -10.90
C ILE A 14 3.41 -0.82 -9.43
N ASN A 15 4.31 -0.38 -8.56
CA ASN A 15 4.34 -0.72 -7.13
C ASN A 15 3.69 0.36 -6.23
N GLY A 16 3.19 1.44 -6.83
CA GLY A 16 2.49 2.49 -6.11
C GLY A 16 1.09 2.05 -5.69
N GLY A 17 0.83 2.09 -4.39
CA GLY A 17 -0.47 1.63 -3.91
C GLY A 17 -1.65 2.50 -4.37
N VAL A 18 -1.44 3.79 -4.69
CA VAL A 18 -2.49 4.68 -5.20
C VAL A 18 -2.78 4.36 -6.66
N GLU A 19 -1.73 4.25 -7.47
CA GLU A 19 -1.81 3.95 -8.90
C GLU A 19 -2.49 2.59 -9.12
N ARG A 20 -2.01 1.55 -8.45
CA ARG A 20 -2.60 0.21 -8.55
C ARG A 20 -4.07 0.20 -8.14
N GLY A 21 -4.41 0.75 -6.99
CA GLY A 21 -5.82 0.80 -6.55
C GLY A 21 -6.73 1.65 -7.45
N THR A 22 -6.18 2.63 -8.19
CA THR A 22 -6.93 3.36 -9.21
C THR A 22 -7.26 2.47 -10.40
N LEU A 23 -6.28 1.69 -10.86
CA LEU A 23 -6.43 0.79 -12.00
C LEU A 23 -7.30 -0.42 -11.67
N ASP A 24 -7.19 -0.97 -10.45
CA ASP A 24 -8.06 -2.05 -9.98
C ASP A 24 -9.53 -1.59 -9.96
N VAL A 25 -9.81 -0.40 -9.43
CA VAL A 25 -11.16 0.19 -9.46
C VAL A 25 -11.62 0.50 -10.88
N ALA A 26 -10.72 1.01 -11.74
CA ALA A 26 -11.08 1.32 -13.12
C ALA A 26 -11.47 0.05 -13.92
N LYS A 27 -10.77 -1.04 -13.69
CA LYS A 27 -11.08 -2.35 -14.30
C LYS A 27 -12.44 -2.86 -13.80
N GLU A 28 -12.66 -2.86 -12.49
CA GLU A 28 -13.92 -3.30 -11.88
C GLU A 28 -15.12 -2.49 -12.39
N LEU A 29 -14.96 -1.18 -12.56
CA LEU A 29 -16.00 -0.33 -13.14
C LEU A 29 -16.46 -0.84 -14.51
N ILE A 30 -15.51 -1.16 -15.40
CA ILE A 30 -15.83 -1.71 -16.73
C ILE A 30 -16.54 -3.05 -16.60
N GLU A 31 -16.05 -3.95 -15.75
CA GLU A 31 -16.65 -5.29 -15.52
C GLU A 31 -18.07 -5.21 -14.96
N LYS A 32 -18.39 -4.12 -14.23
CA LYS A 32 -19.73 -3.84 -13.68
C LYS A 32 -20.60 -2.99 -14.62
N GLY A 33 -20.16 -2.71 -15.84
CA GLY A 33 -20.94 -1.97 -16.82
C GLY A 33 -20.96 -0.45 -16.63
N PHE A 34 -19.96 0.13 -15.94
CA PHE A 34 -19.75 1.57 -15.85
C PHE A 34 -18.82 2.07 -16.96
N GLU A 35 -18.89 3.33 -17.29
CA GLU A 35 -17.84 4.00 -18.03
C GLU A 35 -16.74 4.47 -17.07
N SER A 36 -15.48 4.10 -17.37
CA SER A 36 -14.32 4.40 -16.54
C SER A 36 -13.35 5.35 -17.24
N GLU A 37 -13.19 6.53 -16.65
CA GLU A 37 -12.29 7.59 -17.10
C GLU A 37 -11.20 7.84 -16.08
N ILE A 38 -9.96 8.04 -16.52
CA ILE A 38 -8.84 8.44 -15.66
C ILE A 38 -8.20 9.71 -16.22
N ILE A 39 -7.89 10.66 -15.32
CA ILE A 39 -7.02 11.80 -15.59
C ILE A 39 -5.73 11.65 -14.78
N SER A 40 -4.59 11.73 -15.46
CA SER A 40 -3.26 11.78 -14.84
C SER A 40 -2.23 12.49 -15.75
N SER A 41 -0.98 12.60 -15.29
CA SER A 41 0.14 13.06 -16.13
C SER A 41 0.74 11.93 -16.99
N GLY A 42 -0.04 10.90 -17.31
CA GLY A 42 0.43 9.75 -18.08
C GLY A 42 1.26 8.76 -17.28
N GLY A 43 1.93 7.85 -17.99
CA GLY A 43 2.84 6.84 -17.47
C GLY A 43 2.63 5.46 -18.08
N MET A 44 3.60 4.56 -17.93
CA MET A 44 3.60 3.21 -18.54
C MET A 44 2.32 2.40 -18.25
N MET A 45 1.70 2.60 -17.09
CA MET A 45 0.49 1.88 -16.72
C MET A 45 -0.75 2.41 -17.45
N ALA A 46 -0.77 3.69 -17.86
CA ALA A 46 -1.87 4.24 -18.65
C ALA A 46 -2.00 3.51 -19.98
N GLU A 47 -0.90 3.30 -20.69
CA GLU A 47 -0.86 2.55 -21.95
C GLU A 47 -1.30 1.09 -21.77
N LYS A 48 -0.80 0.44 -20.71
CA LYS A 48 -1.13 -0.97 -20.42
C LYS A 48 -2.62 -1.21 -20.18
N TYR A 49 -3.37 -0.24 -19.65
CA TYR A 49 -4.80 -0.40 -19.32
C TYR A 49 -5.76 0.18 -20.34
N LYS A 50 -5.27 0.93 -21.34
CA LYS A 50 -6.07 1.50 -22.41
C LYS A 50 -6.89 0.46 -23.18
N TYR A 51 -6.30 -0.70 -23.49
CA TYR A 51 -6.98 -1.80 -24.21
C TYR A 51 -8.05 -2.54 -23.38
N LYS A 52 -8.18 -2.24 -22.10
CA LYS A 52 -9.18 -2.85 -21.19
C LYS A 52 -10.47 -2.05 -21.10
N GLY A 53 -10.70 -1.11 -22.00
CA GLY A 53 -11.88 -0.25 -22.00
C GLY A 53 -11.80 0.95 -21.03
N VAL A 54 -10.66 1.15 -20.38
CA VAL A 54 -10.43 2.33 -19.52
C VAL A 54 -9.94 3.49 -20.37
N ASN A 55 -10.67 4.59 -20.39
CA ASN A 55 -10.26 5.81 -21.07
C ASN A 55 -9.28 6.61 -20.22
N HIS A 56 -8.14 6.96 -20.80
CA HIS A 56 -7.15 7.80 -20.14
C HIS A 56 -7.00 9.15 -20.83
N ASN A 57 -7.09 10.22 -20.06
CA ASN A 57 -6.95 11.61 -20.50
C ASN A 57 -5.73 12.24 -19.81
N GLU A 58 -4.83 12.81 -20.56
CA GLU A 58 -3.58 13.34 -20.00
C GLU A 58 -3.68 14.83 -19.68
N ILE A 59 -3.34 15.15 -18.43
CA ILE A 59 -3.10 16.52 -17.96
C ILE A 59 -1.78 16.51 -17.17
N ASP A 60 -0.86 17.41 -17.48
CA ASP A 60 0.42 17.51 -16.77
C ASP A 60 0.25 18.11 -15.36
N ILE A 61 -0.34 17.30 -14.47
CA ILE A 61 -0.66 17.68 -13.08
C ILE A 61 0.61 17.73 -12.22
N ASN A 62 1.68 17.02 -12.61
CA ASN A 62 2.88 16.88 -11.77
C ASN A 62 3.71 18.16 -11.69
N LYS A 63 3.66 19.02 -12.70
CA LYS A 63 4.33 20.31 -12.67
C LYS A 63 3.62 21.24 -11.70
N LYS A 64 4.37 21.72 -10.72
CA LYS A 64 3.91 22.74 -9.76
C LYS A 64 4.29 24.12 -10.26
N GLY A 65 3.59 25.14 -9.79
CA GLY A 65 3.80 26.54 -10.15
C GLY A 65 2.49 27.24 -10.50
N PHE A 66 2.43 28.55 -10.31
CA PHE A 66 1.20 29.34 -10.46
C PHE A 66 0.63 29.30 -11.89
N ILE A 67 1.49 29.47 -12.90
CA ILE A 67 1.07 29.43 -14.31
C ILE A 67 0.53 28.05 -14.66
N ASN A 68 1.24 26.98 -14.27
CA ASN A 68 0.78 25.63 -14.54
C ASN A 68 -0.53 25.32 -13.78
N PHE A 69 -0.69 25.80 -12.56
CA PHE A 69 -1.93 25.69 -11.81
C PHE A 69 -3.13 26.26 -12.58
N LEU A 70 -2.99 27.44 -13.17
CA LEU A 70 -4.07 28.05 -13.98
C LEU A 70 -4.33 27.26 -15.27
N MET A 71 -3.27 26.82 -15.96
CA MET A 71 -3.40 26.05 -17.20
C MET A 71 -4.09 24.70 -16.98
N VAL A 72 -3.66 23.93 -15.96
CA VAL A 72 -4.26 22.61 -15.67
C VAL A 72 -5.71 22.74 -15.25
N ARG A 73 -6.08 23.79 -14.52
CA ARG A 73 -7.50 24.06 -14.15
C ARG A 73 -8.36 24.33 -15.37
N ARG A 74 -7.90 25.18 -16.31
CA ARG A 74 -8.64 25.46 -17.57
C ARG A 74 -8.76 24.20 -18.44
N LYS A 75 -7.67 23.43 -18.57
CA LYS A 75 -7.69 22.17 -19.32
C LYS A 75 -8.65 21.15 -18.68
N PHE A 76 -8.60 21.03 -17.35
CA PHE A 76 -9.49 20.16 -16.60
C PHE A 76 -10.97 20.54 -16.79
N GLU A 77 -11.30 21.83 -16.70
CA GLU A 77 -12.70 22.28 -16.87
C GLU A 77 -13.24 21.98 -18.27
N LYS A 78 -12.42 22.17 -19.33
CA LYS A 78 -12.77 21.77 -20.69
C LYS A 78 -13.01 20.27 -20.80
N MET A 79 -12.11 19.45 -20.22
CA MET A 79 -12.25 17.99 -20.21
C MET A 79 -13.48 17.53 -19.44
N LEU A 80 -13.74 18.14 -18.28
CA LEU A 80 -14.91 17.83 -17.45
C LEU A 80 -16.22 18.08 -18.21
N ASN A 81 -16.29 19.16 -18.99
CA ASN A 81 -17.44 19.47 -19.86
C ASN A 81 -17.60 18.47 -21.01
N LYS A 82 -16.49 17.89 -21.52
CA LYS A 82 -16.51 16.86 -22.57
C LYS A 82 -16.89 15.49 -22.02
N ILE A 83 -16.24 15.08 -20.91
CA ILE A 83 -16.44 13.78 -20.28
C ILE A 83 -17.81 13.66 -19.65
N LYS A 84 -18.31 14.72 -19.00
CA LYS A 84 -19.58 14.78 -18.27
C LYS A 84 -19.73 13.60 -17.28
N PRO A 85 -18.80 13.43 -16.32
CA PRO A 85 -18.88 12.32 -15.38
C PRO A 85 -20.02 12.51 -14.39
N ASP A 86 -20.60 11.41 -13.95
CA ASP A 86 -21.59 11.37 -12.87
C ASP A 86 -20.93 11.46 -11.51
N ILE A 87 -19.70 10.96 -11.39
CA ILE A 87 -18.88 11.00 -10.17
C ILE A 87 -17.44 11.37 -10.52
N VAL A 88 -16.83 12.18 -9.65
CA VAL A 88 -15.39 12.44 -9.67
C VAL A 88 -14.75 11.89 -8.40
N HIS A 89 -13.71 11.06 -8.56
CA HIS A 89 -12.94 10.52 -7.45
C HIS A 89 -11.50 11.00 -7.49
N ILE A 90 -11.09 11.84 -6.54
CA ILE A 90 -9.73 12.39 -6.46
C ILE A 90 -8.92 11.68 -5.39
N ARG A 91 -7.78 11.12 -5.80
CA ARG A 91 -6.98 10.22 -4.98
C ARG A 91 -5.66 10.82 -4.45
N SER A 92 -5.46 12.13 -4.60
CA SER A 92 -4.22 12.77 -4.14
C SER A 92 -4.41 14.26 -3.86
N ARG A 93 -3.60 14.79 -2.92
CA ARG A 93 -3.71 16.18 -2.43
C ARG A 93 -3.54 17.24 -3.51
N TRP A 94 -2.55 17.11 -4.38
CA TRP A 94 -2.29 18.13 -5.39
C TRP A 94 -3.41 18.21 -6.45
N PRO A 95 -3.88 17.12 -7.04
CA PRO A 95 -5.11 17.14 -7.84
C PRO A 95 -6.32 17.68 -7.09
N ALA A 96 -6.50 17.32 -5.82
CA ALA A 96 -7.59 17.81 -5.01
C ALA A 96 -7.53 19.33 -4.83
N PHE A 97 -6.34 19.88 -4.55
CA PHE A 97 -6.11 21.31 -4.46
C PHE A 97 -6.44 22.02 -5.78
N CYS A 98 -6.07 21.43 -6.91
CA CYS A 98 -6.33 22.01 -8.21
C CYS A 98 -7.80 21.97 -8.62
N PHE A 99 -8.53 20.90 -8.32
CA PHE A 99 -9.78 20.57 -9.03
C PHE A 99 -11.03 20.51 -8.16
N ASN A 100 -10.95 20.32 -6.84
CA ASN A 100 -12.13 20.17 -5.97
C ASN A 100 -13.15 21.28 -6.14
N GLN A 101 -12.71 22.54 -6.20
CA GLN A 101 -13.60 23.68 -6.36
C GLN A 101 -14.35 23.68 -7.70
N ILE A 102 -13.69 23.22 -8.79
CA ILE A 102 -14.29 23.12 -10.11
C ILE A 102 -15.38 22.05 -10.10
N VAL A 103 -15.08 20.86 -9.54
CA VAL A 103 -16.03 19.75 -9.41
C VAL A 103 -17.27 20.18 -8.61
N LYS A 104 -17.05 20.81 -7.44
CA LYS A 104 -18.15 21.33 -6.59
C LYS A 104 -19.01 22.38 -7.28
N LYS A 105 -18.38 23.32 -8.01
CA LYS A 105 -19.09 24.35 -8.77
C LYS A 105 -20.03 23.77 -9.84
N LYS A 106 -19.64 22.60 -10.40
CA LYS A 106 -20.43 21.82 -11.35
C LYS A 106 -21.47 20.91 -10.69
N LYS A 107 -21.55 20.90 -9.37
CA LYS A 107 -22.48 20.06 -8.58
C LYS A 107 -22.32 18.55 -8.91
N ILE A 108 -21.09 18.10 -9.24
CA ILE A 108 -20.78 16.70 -9.48
C ILE A 108 -20.39 16.06 -8.15
N PRO A 109 -20.94 14.90 -7.77
CA PRO A 109 -20.56 14.16 -6.59
C PRO A 109 -19.05 13.91 -6.54
N LEU A 110 -18.42 14.30 -5.44
CA LEU A 110 -16.98 14.23 -5.25
C LEU A 110 -16.62 13.22 -4.17
N VAL A 111 -15.83 12.23 -4.54
CA VAL A 111 -15.16 11.30 -3.61
C VAL A 111 -13.69 11.66 -3.48
N THR A 112 -13.15 11.61 -2.27
CA THR A 112 -11.72 11.72 -2.03
C THR A 112 -11.22 10.51 -1.25
N THR A 113 -9.98 10.06 -1.47
CA THR A 113 -9.38 8.98 -0.68
C THR A 113 -8.17 9.47 0.10
N TYR A 114 -8.20 9.27 1.41
CA TYR A 114 -7.12 9.60 2.32
C TYR A 114 -6.15 8.41 2.43
N HIS A 115 -4.99 8.51 1.75
CA HIS A 115 -4.05 7.40 1.58
C HIS A 115 -2.89 7.37 2.58
N GLY A 116 -2.81 8.32 3.48
CA GLY A 116 -1.71 8.42 4.44
C GLY A 116 -1.97 9.48 5.50
N THR A 117 -1.14 9.54 6.51
CA THR A 117 -1.28 10.50 7.62
C THR A 117 -1.01 11.95 7.24
N TYR A 118 -0.41 12.19 6.10
CA TYR A 118 -0.02 13.52 5.62
C TYR A 118 0.59 14.40 6.73
N SER A 119 1.91 14.38 6.83
CA SER A 119 2.65 15.12 7.87
C SER A 119 2.29 16.61 7.95
N GLY A 120 2.39 17.18 9.14
CA GLY A 120 2.27 18.61 9.38
C GLY A 120 0.85 19.10 9.64
N ASN A 121 -0.07 18.22 10.07
CA ASN A 121 -1.41 18.64 10.51
C ASN A 121 -1.38 19.52 11.77
N ASP A 122 -0.30 19.51 12.51
CA ASP A 122 -0.08 20.39 13.67
C ASP A 122 0.28 21.83 13.26
N TYR A 123 0.63 22.06 12.00
CA TYR A 123 0.95 23.38 11.45
C TYR A 123 -0.19 23.92 10.61
N PHE A 124 -0.67 25.13 10.90
CA PHE A 124 -1.83 25.76 10.27
C PHE A 124 -1.85 25.69 8.73
N PHE A 125 -0.77 26.13 8.06
CA PHE A 125 -0.72 26.11 6.59
C PHE A 125 -0.73 24.71 6.00
N LYS A 126 -0.03 23.75 6.62
CA LYS A 126 -0.01 22.37 6.16
C LYS A 126 -1.34 21.67 6.43
N LYS A 127 -1.96 21.93 7.57
CA LYS A 127 -3.31 21.43 7.89
C LYS A 127 -4.33 21.92 6.86
N ASN A 128 -4.31 23.21 6.52
CA ASN A 128 -5.19 23.75 5.48
C ASN A 128 -4.94 23.12 4.11
N TYR A 129 -3.68 22.88 3.74
CA TYR A 129 -3.39 22.15 2.50
C TYR A 129 -3.87 20.68 2.57
N ASN A 130 -3.73 19.99 3.70
CA ASN A 130 -4.21 18.63 3.86
C ASN A 130 -5.75 18.54 3.86
N ARG A 131 -6.42 19.60 4.32
CA ARG A 131 -7.88 19.73 4.32
C ARG A 131 -8.52 19.59 2.92
N VAL A 132 -7.78 19.79 1.83
CA VAL A 132 -8.31 19.55 0.47
C VAL A 132 -8.81 18.12 0.28
N MET A 133 -8.24 17.14 1.01
CA MET A 133 -8.67 15.75 0.95
C MET A 133 -9.93 15.46 1.76
N THR A 134 -10.38 16.39 2.61
CA THR A 134 -11.63 16.26 3.37
C THR A 134 -12.80 17.00 2.71
N SER A 135 -12.60 17.55 1.52
CA SER A 135 -13.60 18.33 0.81
C SER A 135 -14.60 17.48 0.01
N GLY A 136 -14.40 16.16 -0.09
CA GLY A 136 -15.37 15.26 -0.75
C GLY A 136 -16.76 15.25 -0.09
N ASP A 137 -17.77 14.86 -0.86
CA ASP A 137 -19.09 14.52 -0.33
C ASP A 137 -19.02 13.23 0.47
N LYS A 138 -18.15 12.31 0.03
CA LYS A 138 -17.68 11.14 0.76
C LYS A 138 -16.15 11.08 0.75
N ILE A 139 -15.58 10.62 1.87
CA ILE A 139 -14.13 10.55 2.10
C ILE A 139 -13.78 9.12 2.45
N ILE A 140 -13.12 8.43 1.54
CA ILE A 140 -12.63 7.07 1.79
C ILE A 140 -11.38 7.12 2.66
N THR A 141 -11.38 6.39 3.77
CA THR A 141 -10.22 6.13 4.61
C THR A 141 -9.78 4.67 4.43
N ILE A 142 -8.50 4.44 4.20
CA ILE A 142 -7.98 3.14 3.72
C ILE A 142 -7.64 2.13 4.83
N SER A 143 -7.89 2.49 6.08
CA SER A 143 -7.69 1.66 7.28
C SER A 143 -8.34 2.34 8.48
N SER A 144 -8.54 1.61 9.58
CA SER A 144 -9.02 2.21 10.84
C SER A 144 -8.01 3.23 11.40
N PHE A 145 -6.71 2.99 11.20
CA PHE A 145 -5.66 3.93 11.57
C PHE A 145 -5.82 5.28 10.86
N ILE A 146 -6.07 5.27 9.55
CA ILE A 146 -6.30 6.52 8.79
C ILE A 146 -7.65 7.14 9.13
N ASP A 147 -8.69 6.33 9.37
CA ASP A 147 -10.00 6.84 9.80
C ASP A 147 -9.89 7.63 11.12
N ASN A 148 -9.24 7.05 12.13
CA ASN A 148 -8.98 7.68 13.41
C ASN A 148 -8.12 8.95 13.26
N HIS A 149 -7.10 8.92 12.39
CA HIS A 149 -6.27 10.08 12.09
C HIS A 149 -7.11 11.24 11.51
N VAL A 150 -7.98 10.96 10.54
CA VAL A 150 -8.83 12.01 9.95
C VAL A 150 -9.84 12.53 10.96
N ARG A 151 -10.48 11.67 11.76
CA ARG A 151 -11.40 12.09 12.84
C ARG A 151 -10.73 12.98 13.85
N HIS A 152 -9.47 12.70 14.19
CA HIS A 152 -8.72 13.50 15.16
C HIS A 152 -8.40 14.92 14.64
N TYR A 153 -7.88 15.02 13.42
CA TYR A 153 -7.45 16.31 12.87
C TYR A 153 -8.58 17.12 12.19
N PHE A 154 -9.64 16.46 11.75
CA PHE A 154 -10.77 17.03 10.99
C PHE A 154 -12.12 16.49 11.49
N PRO A 155 -12.47 16.73 12.79
CA PRO A 155 -13.69 16.16 13.39
C PRO A 155 -14.97 16.60 12.70
N GLU A 156 -14.96 17.75 12.01
CA GLU A 156 -16.09 18.30 11.28
C GLU A 156 -16.57 17.43 10.11
N VAL A 157 -15.71 16.51 9.60
CA VAL A 157 -16.06 15.65 8.47
C VAL A 157 -16.42 14.22 8.85
N LYS A 158 -16.57 13.92 10.14
CA LYS A 158 -16.82 12.56 10.64
C LYS A 158 -17.98 11.82 9.94
N ASN A 159 -19.04 12.55 9.58
CA ASN A 159 -20.23 12.00 8.93
C ASN A 159 -20.03 11.71 7.42
N LYS A 160 -18.92 12.16 6.84
CA LYS A 160 -18.56 11.92 5.45
C LYS A 160 -17.57 10.77 5.29
N LEU A 161 -17.00 10.29 6.39
CA LEU A 161 -15.99 9.23 6.36
C LEU A 161 -16.62 7.89 6.03
N CYS A 162 -15.98 7.18 5.10
CA CYS A 162 -16.31 5.82 4.71
C CYS A 162 -15.03 4.99 4.79
N GLN A 163 -14.92 4.11 5.79
CA GLN A 163 -13.77 3.22 5.86
C GLN A 163 -13.92 2.11 4.82
N ILE A 164 -13.04 2.15 3.83
CA ILE A 164 -12.86 1.11 2.82
C ILE A 164 -11.39 0.72 2.85
N ASP A 165 -11.09 -0.34 3.58
CA ASP A 165 -9.74 -0.82 3.75
C ASP A 165 -9.12 -1.21 2.40
N ARG A 166 -7.80 -1.04 2.27
CA ARG A 166 -7.11 -1.51 1.07
C ARG A 166 -7.27 -3.02 0.91
N GLY A 167 -7.37 -3.42 -0.36
CA GLY A 167 -7.48 -4.81 -0.75
C GLY A 167 -6.15 -5.42 -1.20
N ILE A 168 -6.02 -6.72 -0.98
CA ILE A 168 -4.97 -7.60 -1.48
C ILE A 168 -5.59 -8.57 -2.48
N ASP A 169 -4.96 -8.68 -3.64
CA ASP A 169 -5.33 -9.65 -4.67
C ASP A 169 -4.93 -11.06 -4.20
N LEU A 170 -5.92 -11.82 -3.73
CA LEU A 170 -5.73 -13.17 -3.19
C LEU A 170 -5.48 -14.22 -4.26
N ASN A 171 -5.78 -13.93 -5.53
CA ASN A 171 -5.46 -14.80 -6.65
C ASN A 171 -3.98 -14.65 -7.04
N TYR A 172 -3.45 -13.41 -6.96
CA TYR A 172 -2.04 -13.16 -7.18
C TYR A 172 -1.19 -13.62 -5.99
N PHE A 173 -1.60 -13.31 -4.74
CA PHE A 173 -0.92 -13.75 -3.50
C PHE A 173 -1.54 -15.07 -3.00
N ASP A 174 -1.34 -16.14 -3.78
CA ASP A 174 -1.73 -17.49 -3.41
C ASP A 174 -0.53 -18.43 -3.34
N ILE A 175 -0.30 -18.98 -2.15
CA ILE A 175 0.82 -19.91 -1.90
C ILE A 175 0.70 -21.17 -2.77
N ASN A 176 -0.54 -21.63 -3.03
CA ASN A 176 -0.79 -22.83 -3.83
C ASN A 176 -0.53 -22.61 -5.34
N ALA A 177 -0.53 -21.37 -5.80
CA ALA A 177 -0.22 -21.02 -7.19
C ALA A 177 1.29 -20.88 -7.46
N VAL A 178 2.14 -21.03 -6.43
CA VAL A 178 3.61 -20.94 -6.57
C VAL A 178 4.17 -22.33 -6.79
N THR A 179 4.68 -22.59 -8.00
CA THR A 179 5.33 -23.86 -8.35
C THR A 179 6.70 -23.99 -7.70
N GLN A 180 7.17 -25.23 -7.53
CA GLN A 180 8.50 -25.51 -6.99
C GLN A 180 9.60 -24.88 -7.86
N THR A 181 9.47 -24.94 -9.19
CA THR A 181 10.41 -24.30 -10.12
C THR A 181 10.56 -22.79 -9.87
N ARG A 182 9.44 -22.08 -9.59
CA ARG A 182 9.51 -20.64 -9.28
C ARG A 182 10.28 -20.34 -7.99
N LYS A 183 10.20 -21.23 -7.00
CA LYS A 183 10.98 -21.11 -5.75
C LYS A 183 12.47 -21.35 -6.00
N GLU A 184 12.80 -22.43 -6.73
CA GLU A 184 14.17 -22.82 -7.06
C GLU A 184 14.92 -21.76 -7.86
N ILE A 185 14.24 -21.08 -8.80
CA ILE A 185 14.81 -19.93 -9.53
C ILE A 185 15.40 -18.89 -8.57
N PHE A 186 14.67 -18.54 -7.51
CA PHE A 186 15.14 -17.52 -6.55
C PHE A 186 16.17 -18.09 -5.58
N LEU A 187 15.98 -19.30 -5.06
CA LEU A 187 16.98 -19.94 -4.18
C LEU A 187 18.34 -20.06 -4.88
N ASN A 188 18.34 -20.50 -6.14
CA ASN A 188 19.55 -20.63 -6.95
C ASN A 188 20.17 -19.27 -7.31
N SER A 189 19.33 -18.27 -7.68
CA SER A 189 19.83 -16.95 -8.07
C SER A 189 20.52 -16.20 -6.93
N PHE A 190 20.17 -16.50 -5.69
CA PHE A 190 20.80 -15.94 -4.49
C PHE A 190 21.77 -16.91 -3.80
N SER A 191 22.01 -18.09 -4.37
CA SER A 191 22.87 -19.14 -3.79
C SER A 191 22.46 -19.50 -2.35
N ILE A 192 21.15 -19.56 -2.08
CA ILE A 192 20.62 -19.87 -0.76
C ILE A 192 20.44 -21.38 -0.63
N SER A 193 21.05 -21.98 0.38
CA SER A 193 20.89 -23.40 0.66
C SER A 193 19.54 -23.69 1.34
N GLU A 194 19.01 -24.89 1.15
CA GLU A 194 17.74 -25.35 1.74
C GLU A 194 17.73 -25.32 3.28
N LYS A 195 18.91 -25.35 3.90
CA LYS A 195 19.07 -25.31 5.36
C LYS A 195 19.14 -23.89 5.93
N THR A 196 19.03 -22.87 5.08
CA THR A 196 19.17 -21.47 5.47
C THR A 196 17.80 -20.88 5.76
N HIS A 197 17.60 -20.37 6.95
CA HIS A 197 16.39 -19.63 7.29
C HIS A 197 16.33 -18.27 6.59
N ILE A 198 15.26 -18.02 5.86
CA ILE A 198 15.05 -16.79 5.08
C ILE A 198 14.13 -15.83 5.82
N ILE A 199 14.68 -14.70 6.25
CA ILE A 199 13.97 -13.62 6.92
C ILE A 199 13.76 -12.51 5.88
N LEU A 200 12.54 -12.40 5.33
CA LEU A 200 12.22 -11.52 4.21
C LEU A 200 11.79 -10.14 4.69
N LEU A 201 12.40 -9.07 4.17
CA LEU A 201 11.95 -7.69 4.31
C LEU A 201 11.64 -7.09 2.92
N PRO A 202 10.38 -7.20 2.42
CA PRO A 202 10.01 -6.76 1.07
C PRO A 202 9.59 -5.29 1.07
N ALA A 203 10.54 -4.40 1.24
CA ALA A 203 10.33 -2.97 1.34
C ALA A 203 11.37 -2.17 0.56
N ARG A 204 10.96 -1.04 -0.03
CA ARG A 204 11.93 -0.07 -0.57
C ARG A 204 12.96 0.27 0.49
N ILE A 205 14.24 0.25 0.12
CA ILE A 205 15.34 0.53 1.03
C ILE A 205 15.25 2.00 1.50
N SER A 206 14.89 2.17 2.76
CA SER A 206 14.72 3.49 3.37
C SER A 206 14.77 3.39 4.90
N MET A 207 15.07 4.51 5.55
CA MET A 207 15.18 4.58 7.00
C MET A 207 13.85 4.20 7.68
N TRP A 208 12.74 4.79 7.23
CA TRP A 208 11.44 4.61 7.86
C TRP A 208 10.88 3.18 7.73
N LYS A 209 11.36 2.38 6.76
CA LYS A 209 11.02 0.96 6.62
C LYS A 209 11.78 0.03 7.58
N GLY A 210 12.64 0.59 8.43
CA GLY A 210 13.30 -0.14 9.51
C GLY A 210 14.47 -1.05 9.10
N HIS A 211 15.11 -0.78 7.95
CA HIS A 211 16.27 -1.58 7.52
C HIS A 211 17.42 -1.53 8.53
N PHE A 212 17.62 -0.42 9.25
CA PHE A 212 18.60 -0.39 10.34
C PHE A 212 18.20 -1.33 11.48
N VAL A 213 16.93 -1.35 11.85
CA VAL A 213 16.40 -2.24 12.89
C VAL A 213 16.61 -3.70 12.50
N ALA A 214 16.34 -4.05 11.24
CA ALA A 214 16.56 -5.40 10.72
C ALA A 214 18.05 -5.80 10.73
N VAL A 215 18.97 -4.89 10.34
CA VAL A 215 20.42 -5.13 10.41
C VAL A 215 20.93 -5.31 11.84
N ASP A 216 20.41 -4.53 12.79
CA ASP A 216 20.76 -4.66 14.19
C ASP A 216 20.18 -5.95 14.79
N ALA A 217 18.97 -6.34 14.39
CA ALA A 217 18.40 -7.63 14.78
C ALA A 217 19.19 -8.82 14.21
N ALA A 218 19.75 -8.70 13.00
CA ALA A 218 20.65 -9.71 12.43
C ALA A 218 21.93 -9.86 13.27
N LYS A 219 22.49 -8.75 13.78
CA LYS A 219 23.61 -8.78 14.73
C LYS A 219 23.23 -9.52 16.01
N GLU A 220 22.12 -9.18 16.63
CA GLU A 220 21.62 -9.83 17.85
C GLU A 220 21.44 -11.35 17.66
N LEU A 221 20.86 -11.75 16.51
CA LEU A 221 20.71 -13.18 16.17
C LEU A 221 22.06 -13.88 16.03
N LYS A 222 23.00 -13.29 15.29
CA LYS A 222 24.34 -13.88 15.07
C LYS A 222 25.13 -14.04 16.38
N GLU A 223 25.04 -13.06 17.28
CA GLU A 223 25.74 -13.08 18.56
C GLU A 223 25.11 -14.06 19.56
N LYS A 224 23.78 -14.14 19.63
CA LYS A 224 23.07 -14.99 20.60
C LYS A 224 22.78 -16.40 20.11
N HIS A 225 22.78 -16.63 18.79
CA HIS A 225 22.45 -17.88 18.12
C HIS A 225 23.45 -18.18 17.01
N PRO A 226 24.77 -18.39 17.33
CA PRO A 226 25.82 -18.63 16.33
C PRO A 226 25.59 -19.93 15.54
N GLU A 227 24.80 -20.88 16.09
CA GLU A 227 24.42 -22.13 15.42
C GLU A 227 23.37 -21.93 14.31
N LEU A 228 22.67 -20.78 14.29
CA LEU A 228 21.57 -20.54 13.34
C LEU A 228 22.11 -20.12 11.98
N ASN A 229 21.82 -20.90 10.95
CA ASN A 229 22.09 -20.49 9.57
C ASN A 229 20.94 -19.66 9.03
N PHE A 230 21.12 -18.35 8.85
CA PHE A 230 20.06 -17.43 8.42
C PHE A 230 20.56 -16.33 7.50
N ILE A 231 19.65 -15.81 6.70
CA ILE A 231 19.81 -14.58 5.92
C ILE A 231 18.63 -13.65 6.08
N PHE A 232 18.89 -12.34 6.00
CA PHE A 232 17.88 -11.32 5.75
C PHE A 232 17.85 -11.00 4.26
N LEU A 233 16.75 -11.30 3.60
CA LEU A 233 16.55 -11.01 2.19
C LEU A 233 15.80 -9.67 2.05
N PHE A 234 16.50 -8.62 1.63
CA PHE A 234 15.95 -7.29 1.41
C PHE A 234 15.50 -7.15 -0.05
N VAL A 235 14.19 -7.05 -0.28
CA VAL A 235 13.58 -6.94 -1.61
C VAL A 235 12.98 -5.56 -1.80
N GLY A 236 13.52 -4.78 -2.73
CA GLY A 236 13.03 -3.44 -3.07
C GLY A 236 14.12 -2.51 -3.58
N GLY A 237 13.70 -1.47 -4.28
CA GLY A 237 14.63 -0.49 -4.86
C GLY A 237 15.31 0.40 -3.82
N ASN A 238 16.47 0.92 -4.19
CA ASN A 238 17.35 1.76 -3.36
C ASN A 238 17.48 3.21 -3.86
N ASN A 239 16.37 3.86 -4.18
CA ASN A 239 16.35 5.20 -4.75
C ASN A 239 16.98 6.30 -3.85
N LYS A 240 17.35 5.97 -2.60
CA LYS A 240 18.01 6.88 -1.64
C LYS A 240 19.47 6.49 -1.44
N ILE A 241 20.34 6.85 -2.38
CA ILE A 241 21.77 6.48 -2.40
C ILE A 241 22.48 6.76 -1.05
N LYS A 242 22.30 7.95 -0.49
CA LYS A 242 22.95 8.31 0.81
C LYS A 242 22.50 7.38 1.97
N PHE A 243 21.25 6.96 1.98
CA PHE A 243 20.78 6.04 2.99
C PHE A 243 21.36 4.63 2.77
N PHE A 244 21.39 4.18 1.51
CA PHE A 244 21.93 2.87 1.14
C PHE A 244 23.40 2.73 1.53
N GLU A 245 24.23 3.74 1.29
CA GLU A 245 25.63 3.74 1.74
C GLU A 245 25.76 3.70 3.27
N ARG A 246 24.91 4.41 4.01
CA ARG A 246 24.85 4.31 5.48
C ARG A 246 24.43 2.92 5.94
N LEU A 247 23.51 2.27 5.24
CA LEU A 247 23.08 0.91 5.54
C LEU A 247 24.21 -0.09 5.34
N LYS A 248 24.97 -0.01 4.25
CA LYS A 248 26.16 -0.84 4.01
C LYS A 248 27.22 -0.65 5.10
N LYS A 249 27.50 0.59 5.51
CA LYS A 249 28.44 0.87 6.62
C LYS A 249 27.97 0.23 7.92
N ARG A 250 26.65 0.23 8.21
CA ARG A 250 26.11 -0.40 9.42
C ARG A 250 26.21 -1.92 9.36
N ILE A 251 25.94 -2.55 8.21
CA ILE A 251 26.12 -3.99 7.98
C ILE A 251 27.58 -4.39 8.27
N LYS A 252 28.56 -3.68 7.69
CA LYS A 252 29.98 -3.92 7.93
C LYS A 252 30.37 -3.73 9.40
N LYS A 253 29.90 -2.63 10.03
CA LYS A 253 30.15 -2.38 11.46
C LYS A 253 29.62 -3.51 12.35
N ASN A 254 28.45 -4.06 12.00
CA ASN A 254 27.82 -5.15 12.75
C ASN A 254 28.36 -6.54 12.37
N ARG A 255 29.26 -6.66 11.38
CA ARG A 255 29.85 -7.91 10.88
C ARG A 255 28.80 -8.95 10.45
N VAL A 256 27.76 -8.48 9.73
CA VAL A 256 26.63 -9.32 9.24
C VAL A 256 26.53 -9.31 7.71
N GLU A 257 27.64 -9.07 7.00
CA GLU A 257 27.67 -9.00 5.55
C GLU A 257 27.15 -10.30 4.91
N GLU A 258 27.54 -11.44 5.43
CA GLU A 258 27.14 -12.76 4.95
C GLU A 258 25.67 -13.10 5.23
N ASN A 259 25.07 -12.37 6.19
CA ASN A 259 23.68 -12.58 6.60
C ASN A 259 22.68 -11.64 5.89
N ILE A 260 23.14 -10.77 4.96
CA ILE A 260 22.28 -9.77 4.30
C ILE A 260 22.40 -9.91 2.78
N ILE A 261 21.28 -10.16 2.11
CA ILE A 261 21.17 -10.18 0.66
C ILE A 261 20.27 -9.04 0.18
N PHE A 262 20.76 -8.25 -0.78
CA PHE A 262 19.97 -7.24 -1.47
C PHE A 262 19.50 -7.79 -2.82
N ALA A 263 18.22 -8.14 -2.91
CA ALA A 263 17.63 -8.74 -4.10
C ALA A 263 17.15 -7.72 -5.15
N GLY A 264 17.20 -6.42 -4.85
CA GLY A 264 16.69 -5.39 -5.77
C GLY A 264 15.17 -5.45 -5.94
N ASN A 265 14.69 -4.95 -7.09
CA ASN A 265 13.26 -5.02 -7.42
C ASN A 265 12.93 -6.37 -8.05
N ILE A 266 11.95 -7.06 -7.49
CA ILE A 266 11.45 -8.34 -7.98
C ILE A 266 10.00 -8.18 -8.39
N SER A 267 9.63 -8.73 -9.54
CA SER A 267 8.26 -8.71 -10.07
C SER A 267 7.41 -9.86 -9.52
N ASP A 268 8.00 -11.04 -9.36
CA ASP A 268 7.31 -12.23 -8.84
C ASP A 268 7.37 -12.26 -7.30
N MET A 269 6.59 -11.37 -6.68
CA MET A 269 6.51 -11.29 -5.23
C MET A 269 5.93 -12.55 -4.57
N PRO A 270 4.91 -13.24 -5.12
CA PRO A 270 4.43 -14.50 -4.54
C PRO A 270 5.52 -15.54 -4.37
N ALA A 271 6.40 -15.72 -5.36
CA ALA A 271 7.50 -16.69 -5.26
C ALA A 271 8.49 -16.30 -4.15
N ILE A 272 8.84 -15.00 -4.02
CA ILE A 272 9.70 -14.49 -2.95
C ILE A 272 9.05 -14.69 -1.56
N TYR A 273 7.77 -14.38 -1.40
CA TYR A 273 7.08 -14.67 -0.13
C TYR A 273 7.08 -16.17 0.18
N SER A 274 6.94 -17.02 -0.85
CA SER A 274 6.83 -18.47 -0.65
C SER A 274 8.10 -19.13 -0.09
N ILE A 275 9.28 -18.58 -0.36
CA ILE A 275 10.55 -19.09 0.15
C ILE A 275 10.91 -18.54 1.54
N ALA A 276 10.18 -17.56 2.07
CA ALA A 276 10.45 -16.96 3.36
C ALA A 276 9.98 -17.87 4.52
N ASP A 277 10.80 -18.02 5.56
CA ASP A 277 10.40 -18.58 6.85
C ASP A 277 9.68 -17.55 7.71
N VAL A 278 10.15 -16.30 7.65
CA VAL A 278 9.57 -15.16 8.38
C VAL A 278 9.49 -13.94 7.47
N VAL A 279 8.36 -13.26 7.47
CA VAL A 279 8.17 -11.98 6.76
C VAL A 279 8.17 -10.83 7.75
N LEU A 280 8.97 -9.81 7.48
CA LEU A 280 9.11 -8.63 8.33
C LEU A 280 8.43 -7.39 7.74
N SER A 281 7.74 -6.66 8.60
CA SER A 281 7.24 -5.30 8.34
C SER A 281 7.70 -4.39 9.48
N THR A 282 8.95 -3.97 9.45
CA THR A 282 9.70 -3.31 10.55
C THR A 282 9.67 -1.78 10.48
N SER A 283 8.66 -1.20 9.85
CA SER A 283 8.54 0.25 9.70
C SER A 283 8.65 0.94 11.07
N ILE A 284 9.47 2.00 11.16
CA ILE A 284 9.65 2.80 12.39
C ILE A 284 8.61 3.92 12.51
N GLU A 285 7.95 4.27 11.40
CA GLU A 285 6.82 5.18 11.37
C GLU A 285 5.56 4.40 11.02
N PRO A 286 4.38 4.81 11.54
CA PRO A 286 3.12 4.09 11.30
C PRO A 286 2.77 4.00 9.81
N GLU A 287 2.56 2.79 9.32
CA GLU A 287 2.06 2.59 7.97
C GLU A 287 0.57 2.88 7.87
N ALA A 288 0.16 3.48 6.76
CA ALA A 288 -1.25 3.81 6.55
C ALA A 288 -2.16 2.57 6.46
N PHE A 289 -1.62 1.44 5.93
CA PHE A 289 -2.36 0.18 5.82
C PHE A 289 -1.56 -1.02 6.33
N GLY A 290 -0.27 -1.16 5.98
CA GLY A 290 0.55 -2.34 6.29
C GLY A 290 0.50 -3.40 5.20
N ARG A 291 0.75 -2.98 3.97
CA ARG A 291 0.62 -3.85 2.80
C ARG A 291 1.48 -5.12 2.88
N ILE A 292 2.72 -5.01 3.37
CA ILE A 292 3.63 -6.15 3.55
C ILE A 292 3.01 -7.20 4.47
N SER A 293 2.43 -6.75 5.59
CA SER A 293 1.75 -7.64 6.54
C SER A 293 0.59 -8.37 5.90
N ALA A 294 -0.24 -7.68 5.11
CA ALA A 294 -1.37 -8.28 4.44
C ALA A 294 -0.96 -9.25 3.32
N GLU A 295 0.08 -8.94 2.55
CA GLU A 295 0.65 -9.83 1.53
C GLU A 295 1.24 -11.09 2.17
N GLY A 296 2.07 -10.96 3.22
CA GLY A 296 2.64 -12.11 3.95
C GLY A 296 1.57 -13.00 4.57
N CYS A 297 0.56 -12.40 5.20
CA CYS A 297 -0.62 -13.12 5.72
C CYS A 297 -1.39 -13.84 4.60
N SER A 298 -1.56 -13.23 3.42
CA SER A 298 -2.20 -13.86 2.26
C SER A 298 -1.46 -15.10 1.78
N MET A 299 -0.12 -15.07 1.89
CA MET A 299 0.76 -16.17 1.53
C MET A 299 0.93 -17.21 2.65
N CYS A 300 0.08 -17.17 3.69
CA CYS A 300 0.14 -18.05 4.85
C CYS A 300 1.50 -18.03 5.59
N LYS A 301 2.28 -16.96 5.46
CA LYS A 301 3.61 -16.89 6.06
C LYS A 301 3.57 -16.33 7.48
N PRO A 302 4.47 -16.76 8.37
CA PRO A 302 4.73 -16.10 9.64
C PRO A 302 5.11 -14.63 9.42
N VAL A 303 4.31 -13.70 9.95
CA VAL A 303 4.54 -12.25 9.78
C VAL A 303 4.84 -11.61 11.12
N ILE A 304 5.96 -10.90 11.20
CA ILE A 304 6.31 -10.06 12.35
C ILE A 304 6.28 -8.59 11.91
N SER A 305 5.42 -7.79 12.55
CA SER A 305 5.24 -6.39 12.20
C SER A 305 5.45 -5.46 13.39
N SER A 306 5.84 -4.23 13.10
CA SER A 306 5.84 -3.16 14.11
C SER A 306 4.43 -2.89 14.65
N ASN A 307 4.32 -2.76 15.97
CA ASN A 307 3.05 -2.61 16.69
C ASN A 307 2.50 -1.17 16.60
N HIS A 308 2.25 -0.69 15.40
CA HIS A 308 1.61 0.61 15.15
C HIS A 308 1.00 0.69 13.76
N GLY A 309 0.24 1.77 13.50
CA GLY A 309 -0.40 2.03 12.21
C GLY A 309 -1.35 0.91 11.77
N GLY A 310 -1.54 0.80 10.46
CA GLY A 310 -2.43 -0.19 9.87
C GLY A 310 -2.01 -1.65 10.04
N SER A 311 -0.77 -1.94 10.42
CA SER A 311 -0.34 -3.31 10.75
C SER A 311 -1.17 -3.91 11.89
N LYS A 312 -1.60 -3.09 12.85
CA LYS A 312 -2.50 -3.51 13.95
C LYS A 312 -3.89 -3.92 13.49
N ASP A 313 -4.35 -3.40 12.36
CA ASP A 313 -5.64 -3.79 11.79
C ASP A 313 -5.55 -5.18 11.15
N ILE A 314 -4.40 -5.49 10.55
CA ILE A 314 -4.15 -6.73 9.82
C ILE A 314 -3.84 -7.88 10.77
N ILE A 315 -2.91 -7.66 11.72
CA ILE A 315 -2.40 -8.71 12.59
C ILE A 315 -3.13 -8.69 13.95
N GLU A 316 -3.73 -9.82 14.30
CA GLU A 316 -4.09 -10.15 15.67
C GLU A 316 -2.90 -10.86 16.32
N ASN A 317 -2.28 -10.19 17.30
CA ASN A 317 -1.04 -10.67 17.91
C ASN A 317 -1.18 -12.13 18.40
N GLU A 318 -0.19 -12.97 18.05
CA GLU A 318 -0.09 -14.40 18.36
C GLU A 318 -1.16 -15.32 17.72
N LYS A 319 -2.18 -14.74 17.06
CA LYS A 319 -3.24 -15.50 16.37
C LYS A 319 -3.05 -15.55 14.86
N THR A 320 -2.62 -14.43 14.25
CA THR A 320 -2.46 -14.29 12.81
C THR A 320 -1.08 -13.73 12.42
N GLY A 321 -0.18 -13.63 13.36
CA GLY A 321 1.15 -13.06 13.25
C GLY A 321 1.57 -12.41 14.56
N TRP A 322 2.66 -11.66 14.54
CA TRP A 322 3.23 -11.07 15.75
C TRP A 322 3.45 -9.57 15.59
N LEU A 323 3.21 -8.84 16.67
CA LEU A 323 3.45 -7.42 16.78
C LEU A 323 4.60 -7.19 17.75
N VAL A 324 5.62 -6.43 17.31
CA VAL A 324 6.79 -6.07 18.11
C VAL A 324 6.91 -4.57 18.24
N GLU A 325 7.60 -4.12 19.28
CA GLU A 325 7.87 -2.69 19.52
C GLU A 325 8.62 -2.08 18.33
N PRO A 326 8.14 -0.95 17.75
CA PRO A 326 8.80 -0.29 16.65
C PRO A 326 10.21 0.18 17.03
N GLY A 327 11.19 -0.04 16.15
CA GLY A 327 12.55 0.43 16.35
C GLY A 327 13.38 -0.37 17.37
N ASN A 328 12.86 -1.47 17.91
CA ASN A 328 13.54 -2.29 18.90
C ASN A 328 14.13 -3.56 18.26
N PRO A 329 15.46 -3.59 17.92
CA PRO A 329 16.09 -4.73 17.26
C PRO A 329 16.19 -5.97 18.16
N VAL A 330 16.32 -5.78 19.47
CA VAL A 330 16.40 -6.89 20.44
C VAL A 330 15.06 -7.63 20.49
N LYS A 331 13.96 -6.91 20.65
CA LYS A 331 12.62 -7.51 20.63
C LYS A 331 12.29 -8.16 19.28
N LEU A 332 12.78 -7.58 18.18
CA LEU A 332 12.63 -8.17 16.86
C LEU A 332 13.40 -9.49 16.75
N SER A 333 14.68 -9.54 17.18
CA SER A 333 15.48 -10.77 17.12
C SER A 333 14.94 -11.88 18.03
N GLU A 334 14.50 -11.55 19.25
CA GLU A 334 13.82 -12.48 20.15
C GLU A 334 12.58 -13.11 19.50
N LYS A 335 11.77 -12.30 18.83
CA LYS A 335 10.56 -12.81 18.16
C LYS A 335 10.90 -13.62 16.90
N ILE A 336 11.92 -13.24 16.14
CA ILE A 336 12.36 -14.03 14.97
C ILE A 336 12.78 -15.43 15.39
N ILE A 337 13.64 -15.57 16.42
CA ILE A 337 14.11 -16.89 16.86
C ILE A 337 12.99 -17.73 17.46
N GLU A 338 12.06 -17.12 18.20
CA GLU A 338 10.87 -17.81 18.71
C GLU A 338 10.04 -18.40 17.55
N VAL A 339 9.80 -17.61 16.50
CA VAL A 339 9.03 -18.04 15.33
C VAL A 339 9.78 -19.10 14.52
N ILE A 340 11.09 -18.97 14.32
CA ILE A 340 11.90 -19.97 13.61
C ILE A 340 11.86 -21.33 14.34
N LYS A 341 12.04 -21.32 15.66
CA LYS A 341 12.03 -22.54 16.50
C LYS A 341 10.63 -23.12 16.77
N MET A 342 9.58 -22.41 16.36
CA MET A 342 8.20 -22.88 16.56
C MET A 342 7.91 -24.14 15.72
N PRO A 343 7.14 -25.12 16.26
CA PRO A 343 6.71 -26.28 15.48
C PRO A 343 5.98 -25.88 14.19
N GLU A 344 6.27 -26.56 13.08
CA GLU A 344 5.70 -26.24 11.77
C GLU A 344 4.17 -26.24 11.78
N SER A 345 3.55 -27.23 12.45
CA SER A 345 2.11 -27.33 12.61
C SER A 345 1.47 -26.08 13.25
N LYS A 346 2.20 -25.43 14.18
CA LYS A 346 1.74 -24.18 14.82
C LYS A 346 1.89 -22.99 13.89
N LYS A 347 3.01 -22.89 13.14
CA LYS A 347 3.21 -21.88 12.10
C LYS A 347 2.15 -21.96 11.02
N ASP A 348 1.85 -23.15 10.53
CA ASP A 348 0.80 -23.42 9.54
C ASP A 348 -0.58 -22.99 10.03
N LYS A 349 -0.93 -23.32 11.27
CA LYS A 349 -2.21 -22.91 11.87
C LYS A 349 -2.36 -21.40 11.90
N ILE A 350 -1.31 -20.70 12.34
CA ILE A 350 -1.27 -19.21 12.39
C ILE A 350 -1.35 -18.64 10.98
N GLY A 351 -0.58 -19.15 10.03
CA GLY A 351 -0.58 -18.72 8.64
C GLY A 351 -1.93 -18.89 7.95
N LYS A 352 -2.59 -20.04 8.15
CA LYS A 352 -3.96 -20.29 7.64
C LYS A 352 -4.97 -19.31 8.25
N SER A 353 -4.89 -19.08 9.57
CA SER A 353 -5.74 -18.11 10.26
C SER A 353 -5.53 -16.69 9.74
N ALA A 354 -4.27 -16.32 9.46
CA ALA A 354 -3.91 -15.03 8.87
C ALA A 354 -4.53 -14.85 7.48
N ARG A 355 -4.43 -15.85 6.59
CA ARG A 355 -5.06 -15.81 5.26
C ARG A 355 -6.58 -15.69 5.34
N ILE A 356 -7.22 -16.43 6.23
CA ILE A 356 -8.68 -16.36 6.44
C ILE A 356 -9.08 -14.94 6.86
N ARG A 357 -8.34 -14.32 7.77
CA ARG A 357 -8.58 -12.94 8.20
C ARG A 357 -8.44 -11.95 7.03
N VAL A 358 -7.34 -12.04 6.25
CA VAL A 358 -7.15 -11.17 5.08
C VAL A 358 -8.25 -11.36 4.06
N LYS A 359 -8.65 -12.61 3.76
CA LYS A 359 -9.78 -12.92 2.86
C LYS A 359 -11.07 -12.24 3.32
N LYS A 360 -11.37 -12.31 4.62
CA LYS A 360 -12.60 -11.77 5.18
C LYS A 360 -12.65 -10.26 5.27
N LYS A 361 -11.50 -9.58 5.51
CA LYS A 361 -11.48 -8.14 5.83
C LYS A 361 -10.74 -7.29 4.82
N PHE A 362 -9.74 -7.84 4.11
CA PHE A 362 -8.78 -7.09 3.31
C PHE A 362 -8.60 -7.67 1.90
N SER A 363 -9.59 -8.40 1.37
CA SER A 363 -9.54 -8.85 -0.03
C SER A 363 -9.76 -7.69 -1.00
N LEU A 364 -9.15 -7.79 -2.18
CA LEU A 364 -9.34 -6.83 -3.26
C LEU A 364 -10.82 -6.72 -3.65
N ASP A 365 -11.50 -7.86 -3.79
CA ASP A 365 -12.92 -7.93 -4.16
C ASP A 365 -13.81 -7.16 -3.17
N LEU A 366 -13.53 -7.28 -1.86
CA LEU A 366 -14.26 -6.53 -0.83
C LEU A 366 -14.02 -5.01 -0.94
N MET A 367 -12.79 -4.60 -1.18
CA MET A 367 -12.45 -3.18 -1.41
C MET A 367 -13.16 -2.63 -2.64
N LEU A 368 -13.16 -3.39 -3.74
CA LEU A 368 -13.79 -3.02 -5.00
C LEU A 368 -15.30 -2.93 -4.83
N SER A 369 -15.95 -3.96 -4.30
CA SER A 369 -17.39 -3.98 -4.04
C SER A 369 -17.83 -2.79 -3.19
N LYS A 370 -17.18 -2.53 -2.05
CA LYS A 370 -17.49 -1.37 -1.21
C LYS A 370 -17.32 -0.04 -1.93
N THR A 371 -16.32 0.06 -2.82
CA THR A 371 -16.07 1.29 -3.59
C THR A 371 -17.16 1.51 -4.63
N ILE A 372 -17.57 0.46 -5.35
CA ILE A 372 -18.66 0.54 -6.34
C ILE A 372 -19.99 0.90 -5.66
N ASN A 373 -20.34 0.20 -4.57
CA ASN A 373 -21.55 0.49 -3.80
C ASN A 373 -21.61 1.96 -3.34
N LEU A 374 -20.45 2.52 -2.91
CA LEU A 374 -20.38 3.94 -2.54
C LEU A 374 -20.67 4.86 -3.74
N TYR A 375 -20.23 4.48 -4.94
CA TYR A 375 -20.53 5.27 -6.14
C TYR A 375 -22.03 5.19 -6.51
N GLU A 376 -22.61 4.00 -6.46
CA GLU A 376 -24.05 3.79 -6.71
C GLU A 376 -24.91 4.60 -5.75
N GLU A 377 -24.58 4.57 -4.44
CA GLU A 377 -25.28 5.39 -3.44
C GLU A 377 -25.24 6.89 -3.76
N LEU A 378 -24.11 7.38 -4.25
CA LEU A 378 -23.95 8.81 -4.57
C LEU A 378 -24.73 9.22 -5.82
N VAL A 379 -24.80 8.35 -6.82
CA VAL A 379 -25.60 8.59 -8.04
C VAL A 379 -27.09 8.60 -7.71
N ALA A 380 -27.57 7.58 -6.99
CA ALA A 380 -28.97 7.48 -6.58
C ALA A 380 -29.43 8.71 -5.77
N ARG A 381 -28.58 9.22 -4.86
CA ARG A 381 -28.89 10.44 -4.10
C ARG A 381 -29.00 11.67 -4.99
N ARG A 382 -28.18 11.79 -6.03
CA ARG A 382 -28.24 12.93 -6.97
C ARG A 382 -29.51 12.92 -7.79
N GLU A 383 -29.95 11.76 -8.23
CA GLU A 383 -31.21 11.60 -8.97
C GLU A 383 -32.40 12.02 -8.11
N ASN A 384 -32.45 11.60 -6.84
CA ASN A 384 -33.53 11.97 -5.92
C ASN A 384 -33.57 13.46 -5.51
N ILE A 385 -32.48 14.22 -5.69
CA ILE A 385 -32.46 15.68 -5.41
C ILE A 385 -32.89 16.49 -6.64
N ASN A 386 -32.85 15.91 -7.82
CA ASN A 386 -33.23 16.56 -9.07
C ASN A 386 -34.71 16.31 -9.43
N TYR A 387 -35.44 15.56 -8.64
CA TYR A 387 -36.91 15.43 -8.64
C TYR A 387 -37.51 16.23 -7.47
#